data_78763f1a465e8d84aa514813c53f5aba
#
_entry.id   78763f1a465e8d84aa514813c53f5aba
#
_cell.length_a   1.000
_cell.length_b   1.000
_cell.length_c   1.000
_cell.angle_alpha   90.00
_cell.angle_beta   90.00
_cell.angle_gamma   90.00
#
_symmetry.space_group_name_H-M   'P 1'
#
loop_
_entity.id
_entity.type
_entity.pdbx_description
1 polymer ?
#
loop_
_entity_poly.entity_id
_entity_poly.type
_entity_poly.pdbx_seq_one_letter_code
_entity_poly.pdbx_strand_id
1 'polypeptide(L)'
;MSSLPGRADTVIIGAGIHGLSTAYHLAQVRPGKKIVVLDKNGIGAGASGIACGVIRNNYFQPAMRELMAHSVAIWESDPKALHYHPVGYMQISPESMHEDIASIHSQQKAIGYESELIEGTDDCMTYMKGMFSDWRAQGITSVLHEKKGGYANNTASIYGLA
;
A
#
# COMPACT_ATOMS: atom_id res chain seq x y z
N MET A 1 4.87 -30.64 -17.53
CA MET A 1 5.87 -29.64 -17.12
C MET A 1 6.18 -28.79 -18.32
N SER A 2 5.92 -27.50 -18.32
CA SER A 2 6.35 -26.62 -19.41
C SER A 2 7.88 -26.56 -19.38
N SER A 3 8.53 -26.84 -20.50
CA SER A 3 9.98 -26.68 -20.62
C SER A 3 10.37 -25.21 -20.47
N LEU A 4 11.43 -24.94 -19.74
CA LEU A 4 11.99 -23.59 -19.66
C LEU A 4 12.40 -23.13 -21.08
N PRO A 5 12.16 -21.86 -21.42
CA PRO A 5 12.60 -21.33 -22.71
C PRO A 5 14.12 -21.32 -22.78
N GLY A 6 14.69 -21.76 -23.91
CA GLY A 6 16.15 -21.80 -24.11
C GLY A 6 16.82 -20.41 -24.16
N ARG A 7 16.04 -19.30 -24.26
CA ARG A 7 16.53 -17.93 -24.31
C ARG A 7 15.48 -16.96 -23.75
N ALA A 8 15.93 -15.96 -23.00
CA ALA A 8 15.13 -14.82 -22.56
C ALA A 8 15.95 -13.53 -22.66
N ASP A 9 15.30 -12.37 -22.83
CA ASP A 9 15.94 -11.05 -22.77
C ASP A 9 16.18 -10.62 -21.33
N THR A 10 15.30 -11.06 -20.42
CA THR A 10 15.39 -10.78 -18.96
C THR A 10 14.93 -12.00 -18.19
N VAL A 11 15.66 -12.34 -17.15
CA VAL A 11 15.26 -13.37 -16.17
C VAL A 11 15.16 -12.71 -14.79
N ILE A 12 14.02 -12.90 -14.14
CA ILE A 12 13.75 -12.43 -12.78
C ILE A 12 13.63 -13.64 -11.87
N ILE A 13 14.37 -13.66 -10.77
CA ILE A 13 14.35 -14.76 -9.80
C ILE A 13 13.52 -14.32 -8.59
N GLY A 14 12.43 -15.06 -8.35
CA GLY A 14 11.44 -14.81 -7.32
C GLY A 14 10.13 -14.26 -7.89
N ALA A 15 9.02 -14.99 -7.66
CA ALA A 15 7.67 -14.62 -8.05
C ALA A 15 6.86 -14.06 -6.86
N GLY A 16 7.50 -13.28 -6.00
CA GLY A 16 6.84 -12.43 -5.01
C GLY A 16 6.45 -11.08 -5.62
N ILE A 17 5.91 -10.17 -4.80
CA ILE A 17 5.43 -8.86 -5.25
C ILE A 17 6.51 -8.06 -5.99
N HIS A 18 7.76 -8.05 -5.51
CA HIS A 18 8.85 -7.33 -6.16
C HIS A 18 9.17 -7.89 -7.55
N GLY A 19 9.28 -9.21 -7.67
CA GLY A 19 9.63 -9.84 -8.95
C GLY A 19 8.52 -9.68 -9.98
N LEU A 20 7.26 -9.89 -9.59
CA LEU A 20 6.14 -9.75 -10.49
C LEU A 20 5.85 -8.30 -10.87
N SER A 21 5.91 -7.36 -9.92
CA SER A 21 5.82 -5.94 -10.21
C SER A 21 6.93 -5.48 -11.17
N THR A 22 8.16 -5.95 -10.95
CA THR A 22 9.28 -5.67 -11.86
C THR A 22 8.99 -6.22 -13.28
N ALA A 23 8.49 -7.44 -13.38
CA ALA A 23 8.15 -8.04 -14.67
C ALA A 23 7.04 -7.27 -15.38
N TYR A 24 5.98 -6.94 -14.64
CA TYR A 24 4.83 -6.18 -15.14
C TYR A 24 5.23 -4.81 -15.71
N HIS A 25 5.96 -4.01 -14.94
CA HIS A 25 6.40 -2.68 -15.39
C HIS A 25 7.46 -2.78 -16.51
N LEU A 26 8.34 -3.78 -16.44
CA LEU A 26 9.34 -3.99 -17.50
C LEU A 26 8.69 -4.39 -18.83
N ALA A 27 7.61 -5.17 -18.80
CA ALA A 27 6.85 -5.53 -20.01
C ALA A 27 6.20 -4.29 -20.67
N GLN A 28 5.76 -3.32 -19.86
CA GLN A 28 5.20 -2.08 -20.38
C GLN A 28 6.24 -1.18 -21.05
N VAL A 29 7.45 -1.04 -20.46
CA VAL A 29 8.50 -0.17 -20.98
C VAL A 29 9.39 -0.82 -22.04
N ARG A 30 9.30 -2.14 -22.20
CA ARG A 30 10.06 -2.94 -23.19
C ARG A 30 9.16 -3.91 -23.95
N PRO A 31 8.20 -3.41 -24.73
CA PRO A 31 7.29 -4.28 -25.48
C PRO A 31 8.06 -5.20 -26.45
N GLY A 32 7.60 -6.44 -26.56
CA GLY A 32 8.19 -7.46 -27.43
C GLY A 32 9.45 -8.13 -26.87
N LYS A 33 9.91 -7.77 -25.66
CA LYS A 33 10.98 -8.47 -24.98
C LYS A 33 10.47 -9.69 -24.22
N LYS A 34 11.23 -10.77 -24.26
CA LYS A 34 10.91 -12.01 -23.55
C LYS A 34 11.40 -11.92 -22.11
N ILE A 35 10.46 -11.71 -21.18
CA ILE A 35 10.71 -11.68 -19.74
C ILE A 35 10.29 -13.03 -19.17
N VAL A 36 11.13 -13.63 -18.35
CA VAL A 36 10.86 -14.89 -17.64
C VAL A 36 11.02 -14.68 -16.16
N VAL A 37 9.99 -15.03 -15.40
CA VAL A 37 10.05 -15.05 -13.93
C VAL A 37 10.19 -16.50 -13.48
N LEU A 38 11.16 -16.76 -12.62
CA LEU A 38 11.42 -18.09 -12.06
C LEU A 38 11.21 -18.04 -10.55
N ASP A 39 10.52 -19.03 -10.02
CA ASP A 39 10.40 -19.23 -8.58
C ASP A 39 10.57 -20.70 -8.21
N LYS A 40 11.19 -20.98 -7.08
CA LYS A 40 11.43 -22.34 -6.61
C LYS A 40 10.18 -23.06 -6.14
N ASN A 41 9.16 -22.33 -5.66
CA ASN A 41 7.96 -22.90 -5.07
C ASN A 41 6.67 -22.48 -5.81
N GLY A 42 6.62 -21.25 -6.34
CA GLY A 42 5.45 -20.72 -7.03
C GLY A 42 5.14 -19.26 -6.66
N ILE A 43 4.14 -18.72 -7.34
CA ILE A 43 3.72 -17.31 -7.20
C ILE A 43 3.32 -17.02 -5.74
N GLY A 44 3.93 -16.02 -5.14
CA GLY A 44 3.59 -15.55 -3.81
C GLY A 44 3.92 -16.50 -2.65
N ALA A 45 4.63 -17.60 -2.90
CA ALA A 45 4.91 -18.64 -1.89
C ALA A 45 5.77 -18.17 -0.69
N GLY A 46 6.40 -17.00 -0.77
CA GLY A 46 7.19 -16.39 0.29
C GLY A 46 6.42 -15.35 1.10
N ALA A 47 7.14 -14.35 1.62
CA ALA A 47 6.61 -13.28 2.47
C ALA A 47 5.45 -12.50 1.85
N SER A 48 5.41 -12.38 0.53
CA SER A 48 4.33 -11.66 -0.16
C SER A 48 2.96 -12.32 0.02
N GLY A 49 2.89 -13.66 0.07
CA GLY A 49 1.63 -14.38 0.25
C GLY A 49 1.04 -14.32 1.67
N ILE A 50 1.86 -13.94 2.66
CA ILE A 50 1.45 -13.81 4.07
C ILE A 50 1.41 -12.36 4.57
N ALA A 51 1.64 -11.39 3.67
CA ALA A 51 1.59 -9.97 4.01
C ALA A 51 0.15 -9.55 4.41
N CYS A 52 0.02 -8.55 5.29
CA CYS A 52 -1.29 -8.03 5.69
C CYS A 52 -1.99 -7.20 4.61
N GLY A 53 -1.28 -6.81 3.55
CA GLY A 53 -1.82 -6.09 2.41
C GLY A 53 -2.23 -4.64 2.68
N VAL A 54 -1.82 -4.03 3.79
CA VAL A 54 -2.13 -2.63 4.10
C VAL A 54 -1.41 -1.69 3.15
N ILE A 55 -2.18 -0.78 2.55
CA ILE A 55 -1.71 0.28 1.66
C ILE A 55 -1.89 1.62 2.37
N ARG A 56 -0.80 2.38 2.52
CA ARG A 56 -0.81 3.66 3.25
C ARG A 56 0.38 4.54 2.85
N ASN A 57 0.34 5.83 3.22
CA ASN A 57 1.45 6.78 3.10
C ASN A 57 1.96 7.31 4.46
N ASN A 58 1.68 6.63 5.54
CA ASN A 58 2.07 7.01 6.90
C ASN A 58 3.53 6.64 7.19
N TYR A 59 4.47 7.51 6.77
CA TYR A 59 5.91 7.30 6.93
C TYR A 59 6.63 8.61 7.27
N PHE A 60 7.60 8.55 8.20
CA PHE A 60 8.45 9.70 8.56
C PHE A 60 9.50 10.03 7.49
N GLN A 61 10.04 9.01 6.82
CA GLN A 61 11.11 9.20 5.84
C GLN A 61 10.56 9.84 4.55
N PRO A 62 11.11 10.99 4.10
CA PRO A 62 10.64 11.66 2.89
C PRO A 62 10.60 10.76 1.66
N ALA A 63 11.69 10.03 1.39
CA ALA A 63 11.78 9.13 0.26
C ALA A 63 10.70 8.02 0.29
N MET A 64 10.35 7.52 1.48
CA MET A 64 9.30 6.52 1.63
C MET A 64 7.91 7.12 1.36
N ARG A 65 7.66 8.37 1.78
CA ARG A 65 6.38 9.03 1.49
C ARG A 65 6.18 9.26 -0.01
N GLU A 66 7.20 9.77 -0.70
CA GLU A 66 7.16 9.97 -2.14
C GLU A 66 6.95 8.65 -2.89
N LEU A 67 7.70 7.62 -2.51
CA LEU A 67 7.57 6.28 -3.08
C LEU A 67 6.18 5.70 -2.84
N MET A 68 5.63 5.84 -1.62
CA MET A 68 4.31 5.31 -1.29
C MET A 68 3.18 6.12 -1.95
N ALA A 69 3.31 7.44 -2.10
CA ALA A 69 2.36 8.25 -2.86
C ALA A 69 2.29 7.80 -4.33
N HIS A 70 3.46 7.56 -4.94
CA HIS A 70 3.55 6.98 -6.28
C HIS A 70 2.93 5.58 -6.34
N SER A 71 3.21 4.73 -5.35
CA SER A 71 2.66 3.37 -5.27
C SER A 71 1.14 3.37 -5.13
N VAL A 72 0.56 4.25 -4.31
CA VAL A 72 -0.90 4.39 -4.17
C VAL A 72 -1.54 4.75 -5.51
N ALA A 73 -0.93 5.64 -6.30
CA ALA A 73 -1.42 5.98 -7.63
C ALA A 73 -1.42 4.76 -8.59
N ILE A 74 -0.46 3.85 -8.45
CA ILE A 74 -0.46 2.58 -9.20
C ILE A 74 -1.63 1.69 -8.75
N TRP A 75 -1.86 1.54 -7.44
CA TRP A 75 -3.00 0.79 -6.92
C TRP A 75 -4.34 1.35 -7.39
N GLU A 76 -4.48 2.68 -7.45
CA GLU A 76 -5.66 3.38 -7.95
C GLU A 76 -5.85 3.25 -9.47
N SER A 77 -4.80 2.98 -10.24
CA SER A 77 -4.88 2.91 -11.71
C SER A 77 -5.69 1.72 -12.22
N ASP A 78 -5.67 0.59 -11.52
CA ASP A 78 -6.52 -0.57 -11.81
C ASP A 78 -6.86 -1.33 -10.51
N PRO A 79 -7.78 -0.79 -9.69
CA PRO A 79 -8.12 -1.38 -8.40
C PRO A 79 -8.70 -2.80 -8.53
N LYS A 80 -9.34 -3.08 -9.66
CA LYS A 80 -9.95 -4.39 -9.91
C LYS A 80 -8.89 -5.45 -10.17
N ALA A 81 -7.97 -5.22 -11.09
CA ALA A 81 -6.88 -6.15 -11.39
C ALA A 81 -5.93 -6.32 -10.21
N LEU A 82 -5.66 -5.23 -9.49
CA LEU A 82 -4.79 -5.25 -8.32
C LEU A 82 -5.50 -5.63 -7.02
N HIS A 83 -6.80 -5.91 -7.05
CA HIS A 83 -7.62 -6.24 -5.87
C HIS A 83 -7.44 -5.25 -4.72
N TYR A 84 -7.37 -3.97 -5.07
CA TYR A 84 -7.21 -2.87 -4.13
C TYR A 84 -8.55 -2.31 -3.66
N HIS A 85 -8.66 -2.09 -2.35
CA HIS A 85 -9.85 -1.59 -1.67
C HIS A 85 -9.50 -0.31 -0.91
N PRO A 86 -9.82 0.88 -1.46
CA PRO A 86 -9.56 2.17 -0.82
C PRO A 86 -10.57 2.46 0.30
N VAL A 87 -10.51 1.68 1.36
CA VAL A 87 -11.41 1.81 2.53
C VAL A 87 -10.92 2.82 3.55
N GLY A 88 -9.79 3.47 3.28
CA GLY A 88 -9.11 4.36 4.19
C GLY A 88 -8.09 3.64 5.07
N TYR A 89 -7.14 4.41 5.59
CA TYR A 89 -6.22 4.03 6.65
C TYR A 89 -6.24 5.09 7.74
N MET A 90 -6.34 4.69 8.99
CA MET A 90 -6.32 5.60 10.12
C MET A 90 -5.17 5.28 11.08
N GLN A 91 -4.41 6.32 11.41
CA GLN A 91 -3.52 6.31 12.56
C GLN A 91 -4.25 6.99 13.73
N ILE A 92 -4.54 6.23 14.76
CA ILE A 92 -5.28 6.68 15.96
C ILE A 92 -4.28 6.72 17.10
N SER A 93 -4.15 7.86 17.76
CA SER A 93 -3.02 8.08 18.67
C SER A 93 -3.39 8.89 19.91
N PRO A 94 -2.71 8.60 21.05
CA PRO A 94 -2.80 9.42 22.26
C PRO A 94 -1.96 10.69 22.12
N GLU A 95 -2.07 11.60 23.09
CA GLU A 95 -1.36 12.89 23.15
C GLU A 95 0.15 12.77 22.99
N SER A 96 0.74 11.72 23.55
CA SER A 96 2.20 11.49 23.45
C SER A 96 2.73 11.29 22.02
N MET A 97 1.85 11.04 21.04
CA MET A 97 2.19 10.87 19.63
C MET A 97 1.67 12.01 18.75
N HIS A 98 1.06 13.04 19.33
CA HIS A 98 0.41 14.11 18.59
C HIS A 98 1.37 14.82 17.63
N GLU A 99 2.54 15.24 18.12
CA GLU A 99 3.55 15.94 17.29
C GLU A 99 4.00 15.12 16.09
N ASP A 100 4.21 13.83 16.30
CA ASP A 100 4.60 12.90 15.24
C ASP A 100 3.53 12.81 14.15
N ILE A 101 2.27 12.68 14.56
CA ILE A 101 1.13 12.55 13.65
C ILE A 101 0.90 13.86 12.88
N ALA A 102 0.95 15.00 13.55
CA ALA A 102 0.84 16.32 12.92
C ALA A 102 1.98 16.55 11.92
N SER A 103 3.21 16.13 12.26
CA SER A 103 4.35 16.18 11.35
C SER A 103 4.12 15.33 10.09
N ILE A 104 3.63 14.09 10.23
CA ILE A 104 3.31 13.22 9.08
C ILE A 104 2.25 13.88 8.19
N HIS A 105 1.16 14.40 8.76
CA HIS A 105 0.12 15.13 8.03
C HIS A 105 0.68 16.30 7.23
N SER A 106 1.46 17.17 7.89
CA SER A 106 2.09 18.32 7.25
C SER A 106 2.96 17.91 6.06
N GLN A 107 3.72 16.84 6.21
CA GLN A 107 4.62 16.32 5.20
C GLN A 107 3.87 15.62 4.05
N GLN A 108 2.76 14.95 4.32
CA GLN A 108 1.85 14.41 3.30
C GLN A 108 1.26 15.55 2.46
N LYS A 109 0.78 16.59 3.11
CA LYS A 109 0.25 17.78 2.44
C LYS A 109 1.29 18.46 1.54
N ALA A 110 2.55 18.53 1.99
CA ALA A 110 3.65 19.14 1.23
C ALA A 110 3.94 18.41 -0.10
N ILE A 111 3.67 17.10 -0.20
CA ILE A 111 3.82 16.31 -1.42
C ILE A 111 2.49 16.14 -2.19
N GLY A 112 1.42 16.84 -1.78
CA GLY A 112 0.11 16.73 -2.42
C GLY A 112 -0.65 15.44 -2.13
N TYR A 113 -0.25 14.68 -1.10
CA TYR A 113 -0.98 13.49 -0.66
C TYR A 113 -2.07 13.89 0.33
N GLU A 114 -3.33 13.59 -0.01
CA GLU A 114 -4.49 13.98 0.78
C GLU A 114 -4.66 13.12 2.03
N SER A 115 -4.67 13.77 3.18
CA SER A 115 -5.02 13.19 4.47
C SER A 115 -5.77 14.20 5.31
N GLU A 116 -6.52 13.75 6.30
CA GLU A 116 -7.28 14.56 7.23
C GLU A 116 -6.75 14.33 8.65
N LEU A 117 -6.38 15.40 9.34
CA LEU A 117 -5.96 15.35 10.74
C LEU A 117 -7.08 15.89 11.62
N ILE A 118 -7.56 15.07 12.53
CA ILE A 118 -8.53 15.42 13.56
C ILE A 118 -7.79 15.49 14.88
N GLU A 119 -7.93 16.60 15.61
CA GLU A 119 -7.20 16.90 16.83
C GLU A 119 -8.17 17.21 17.97
N GLY A 120 -7.80 16.79 19.17
CA GLY A 120 -8.61 16.96 20.38
C GLY A 120 -9.51 15.77 20.68
N THR A 121 -9.69 15.49 21.97
CA THR A 121 -10.42 14.30 22.45
C THR A 121 -11.86 14.26 21.94
N ASP A 122 -12.56 15.39 22.02
CA ASP A 122 -14.00 15.46 21.68
C ASP A 122 -14.22 15.36 20.18
N ASP A 123 -13.37 16.02 19.37
CA ASP A 123 -13.45 15.97 17.92
C ASP A 123 -13.08 14.56 17.40
N CYS A 124 -12.03 13.95 17.95
CA CYS A 124 -11.68 12.57 17.66
C CYS A 124 -12.81 11.60 18.01
N MET A 125 -13.44 11.77 19.18
CA MET A 125 -14.56 10.94 19.59
C MET A 125 -15.76 11.11 18.65
N THR A 126 -16.08 12.34 18.27
CA THR A 126 -17.17 12.65 17.34
C THR A 126 -16.91 12.06 15.96
N TYR A 127 -15.70 12.25 15.43
CA TYR A 127 -15.27 11.73 14.15
C TYR A 127 -15.35 10.19 14.10
N MET A 128 -14.81 9.53 15.11
CA MET A 128 -14.78 8.07 15.19
C MET A 128 -16.18 7.48 15.37
N LYS A 129 -17.06 8.12 16.17
CA LYS A 129 -18.47 7.68 16.30
C LYS A 129 -19.27 7.87 15.02
N GLY A 130 -18.92 8.85 14.21
CA GLY A 130 -19.53 9.04 12.89
C GLY A 130 -19.29 7.87 11.94
N MET A 131 -18.18 7.14 12.12
CA MET A 131 -17.83 5.98 11.31
C MET A 131 -18.15 4.65 11.99
N PHE A 132 -17.96 4.57 13.31
CA PHE A 132 -18.16 3.38 14.13
C PHE A 132 -19.08 3.72 15.29
N SER A 133 -20.36 3.45 15.16
CA SER A 133 -21.40 3.86 16.13
C SER A 133 -21.17 3.32 17.55
N ASP A 134 -20.44 2.21 17.67
CA ASP A 134 -20.07 1.55 18.92
C ASP A 134 -18.69 1.94 19.45
N TRP A 135 -18.03 2.95 18.86
CA TRP A 135 -16.72 3.42 19.29
C TRP A 135 -16.69 3.88 20.76
N ARG A 136 -15.75 3.35 21.53
CA ARG A 136 -15.65 3.60 22.98
C ARG A 136 -14.22 3.89 23.48
N ALA A 137 -13.22 3.92 22.58
CA ALA A 137 -11.85 4.13 23.00
C ALA A 137 -11.68 5.52 23.66
N GLN A 138 -10.92 5.56 24.73
CA GLN A 138 -10.61 6.77 25.51
C GLN A 138 -9.14 7.15 25.33
N GLY A 139 -8.81 8.41 25.61
CA GLY A 139 -7.42 8.90 25.55
C GLY A 139 -6.88 9.07 24.13
N ILE A 140 -7.75 9.10 23.13
CA ILE A 140 -7.39 9.42 21.76
C ILE A 140 -7.49 10.93 21.57
N THR A 141 -6.41 11.55 21.11
CA THR A 141 -6.30 13.00 20.88
C THR A 141 -5.93 13.36 19.45
N SER A 142 -5.56 12.35 18.64
CA SER A 142 -5.25 12.57 17.23
C SER A 142 -5.71 11.38 16.37
N VAL A 143 -6.36 11.70 15.25
CA VAL A 143 -6.69 10.75 14.20
C VAL A 143 -6.19 11.30 12.87
N LEU A 144 -5.25 10.61 12.25
CA LEU A 144 -4.83 10.89 10.88
C LEU A 144 -5.50 9.90 9.94
N HIS A 145 -6.38 10.39 9.08
CA HIS A 145 -7.12 9.58 8.13
C HIS A 145 -6.64 9.81 6.69
N GLU A 146 -6.07 8.79 6.10
CA GLU A 146 -5.70 8.71 4.69
C GLU A 146 -6.83 8.06 3.90
N LYS A 147 -7.64 8.85 3.19
CA LYS A 147 -8.79 8.30 2.44
C LYS A 147 -8.39 7.43 1.26
N LYS A 148 -7.21 7.69 0.70
CA LYS A 148 -6.57 6.86 -0.34
C LYS A 148 -5.85 5.64 0.21
N GLY A 149 -5.72 5.50 1.52
CA GLY A 149 -5.23 4.29 2.16
C GLY A 149 -6.26 3.16 2.08
N GLY A 150 -5.85 1.97 2.48
CA GLY A 150 -6.75 0.82 2.49
C GLY A 150 -6.01 -0.50 2.52
N TYR A 151 -6.52 -1.48 1.81
CA TYR A 151 -5.84 -2.77 1.70
C TYR A 151 -5.96 -3.36 0.29
N ALA A 152 -5.03 -4.22 -0.03
CA ALA A 152 -5.11 -5.09 -1.19
C ALA A 152 -5.17 -6.54 -0.74
N ASN A 153 -5.97 -7.37 -1.41
CA ASN A 153 -5.89 -8.81 -1.21
C ASN A 153 -4.55 -9.29 -1.77
N ASN A 154 -3.57 -9.52 -0.90
CA ASN A 154 -2.18 -9.77 -1.30
C ASN A 154 -2.02 -10.92 -2.29
N THR A 155 -2.67 -12.06 -2.06
CA THR A 155 -2.60 -13.20 -2.97
C THR A 155 -3.23 -12.86 -4.33
N ALA A 156 -4.43 -12.30 -4.33
CA ALA A 156 -5.12 -11.94 -5.57
C ALA A 156 -4.36 -10.85 -6.35
N SER A 157 -3.79 -9.86 -5.66
CA SER A 157 -2.97 -8.79 -6.29
C SER A 157 -1.71 -9.35 -6.95
N ILE A 158 -1.03 -10.30 -6.30
CA ILE A 158 0.15 -10.96 -6.85
C ILE A 158 -0.20 -11.72 -8.13
N TYR A 159 -1.32 -12.43 -8.14
CA TYR A 159 -1.81 -13.11 -9.35
C TYR A 159 -2.30 -12.13 -10.42
N GLY A 160 -2.83 -10.97 -10.03
CA GLY A 160 -3.22 -9.91 -10.97
C GLY A 160 -2.03 -9.27 -11.71
N LEU A 161 -0.82 -9.37 -11.14
CA LEU A 161 0.43 -8.91 -11.78
C LEU A 161 1.08 -9.98 -12.69
N ALA A 162 0.70 -11.24 -12.56
CA ALA A 162 1.31 -12.37 -13.27
C ALA A 162 0.61 -12.67 -14.60
#